data_4bff540a7d1c7c5ac2c4feca378aa5c0
#
_entry.id   4bff540a7d1c7c5ac2c4feca378aa5c0
#
_cell.length_a   1.000
_cell.length_b   1.000
_cell.length_c   1.000
_cell.angle_alpha   90.00
_cell.angle_beta   90.00
_cell.angle_gamma   90.00
#
_symmetry.space_group_name_H-M   'P 1'
#
loop_
_entity.id
_entity.type
_entity.pdbx_description
1 polymer ?
#
loop_
_entity_poly.entity_id
_entity_poly.type
_entity_poly.pdbx_seq_one_letter_code
_entity_poly.pdbx_strand_id
1 'polypeptide(L)'
;IYIFTTVAYALCIAAVPVISRHLAEDRNKAFAVAGNLICVSVLVSALVVVLASVLIRFAPVGHWLGVSDADLPTLRTYLQICLLTLPLIVVIYLLVAVFQSMEHYTLQGSLSLPYNLLLIVFLVLFSSSERVLEYVLVICFAWLLQFAMTIPCIVREKFRLIPGLHFRDPDLKLFARTTVVTVFTTSIFLLCYLADSNTVSAFGSGAVSAVYYADKLFTPVATTLIYSISVVLFPKYNLTYSQVNAQEYKRYVGGTVENTLFVILPFSALFSAFAVPII
;
A
#
# COMPACT_ATOMS: atom_id res chain seq x y z
N ILE A 1 4.82 8.13 -5.53
CA ILE A 1 4.10 6.85 -5.74
C ILE A 1 3.81 6.16 -4.42
N TYR A 2 4.76 6.05 -3.48
CA TYR A 2 4.52 5.41 -2.17
C TYR A 2 3.29 5.96 -1.43
N ILE A 3 3.11 7.28 -1.40
CA ILE A 3 1.92 7.93 -0.81
C ILE A 3 0.63 7.47 -1.53
N PHE A 4 0.68 7.34 -2.85
CA PHE A 4 -0.49 6.90 -3.64
C PHE A 4 -0.88 5.46 -3.32
N THR A 5 0.10 4.56 -3.21
CA THR A 5 -0.15 3.17 -2.84
C THR A 5 -0.68 3.04 -1.42
N THR A 6 -0.20 3.84 -0.48
CA THR A 6 -0.70 3.86 0.90
C THR A 6 -2.17 4.29 0.96
N VAL A 7 -2.53 5.36 0.25
CA VAL A 7 -3.93 5.82 0.16
C VAL A 7 -4.80 4.79 -0.54
N ALA A 8 -4.34 4.22 -1.66
CA ALA A 8 -5.08 3.20 -2.39
C ALA A 8 -5.27 1.91 -1.59
N TYR A 9 -4.28 1.53 -0.78
CA TYR A 9 -4.39 0.41 0.15
C TYR A 9 -5.44 0.68 1.25
N ALA A 10 -5.49 1.91 1.76
CA ALA A 10 -6.54 2.31 2.71
C ALA A 10 -7.95 2.24 2.09
N LEU A 11 -8.10 2.63 0.80
CA LEU A 11 -9.33 2.44 0.05
C LEU A 11 -9.69 0.95 -0.07
N CYS A 12 -8.72 0.08 -0.35
CA CYS A 12 -8.92 -1.36 -0.40
C CYS A 12 -9.47 -1.89 0.93
N ILE A 13 -8.80 -1.60 2.05
CA ILE A 13 -9.22 -2.03 3.39
C ILE A 13 -10.64 -1.56 3.71
N ALA A 14 -10.97 -0.31 3.36
CA ALA A 14 -12.30 0.26 3.62
C ALA A 14 -13.40 -0.35 2.73
N ALA A 15 -13.07 -0.77 1.51
CA ALA A 15 -14.03 -1.31 0.56
C ALA A 15 -14.42 -2.76 0.87
N VAL A 16 -13.47 -3.59 1.35
CA VAL A 16 -13.70 -5.03 1.61
C VAL A 16 -14.94 -5.27 2.49
N PRO A 17 -15.10 -4.68 3.69
CA PRO A 17 -16.26 -4.98 4.53
C PRO A 17 -17.59 -4.49 3.92
N VAL A 18 -17.57 -3.42 3.14
CA VAL A 18 -18.76 -2.89 2.46
C VAL A 18 -19.20 -3.84 1.34
N ILE A 19 -18.25 -4.29 0.51
CA ILE A 19 -18.54 -5.21 -0.60
C ILE A 19 -18.94 -6.60 -0.08
N SER A 20 -18.21 -7.14 0.92
CA SER A 20 -18.49 -8.47 1.49
C SER A 20 -19.88 -8.59 2.08
N ARG A 21 -20.38 -7.51 2.72
CA ARG A 21 -21.74 -7.48 3.27
C ARG A 21 -22.79 -7.70 2.19
N HIS A 22 -22.66 -7.00 1.05
CA HIS A 22 -23.62 -7.15 -0.07
C HIS A 22 -23.41 -8.44 -0.83
N LEU A 23 -22.18 -8.96 -0.88
CA LEU A 23 -21.89 -10.23 -1.55
C LEU A 23 -22.60 -11.41 -0.87
N ALA A 24 -22.81 -11.35 0.44
CA ALA A 24 -23.57 -12.35 1.19
C ALA A 24 -25.07 -12.34 0.85
N GLU A 25 -25.61 -11.22 0.37
CA GLU A 25 -27.03 -11.08 -0.01
C GLU A 25 -27.25 -11.34 -1.49
N ASP A 26 -26.57 -10.60 -2.35
CA ASP A 26 -26.73 -10.64 -3.81
C ASP A 26 -25.45 -10.16 -4.51
N ARG A 27 -24.90 -11.00 -5.38
CA ARG A 27 -23.69 -10.71 -6.15
C ARG A 27 -23.85 -9.49 -7.07
N ASN A 28 -25.01 -9.27 -7.67
CA ASN A 28 -25.26 -8.13 -8.53
C ASN A 28 -25.29 -6.82 -7.75
N LYS A 29 -25.88 -6.84 -6.55
CA LYS A 29 -25.83 -5.68 -5.63
C LYS A 29 -24.40 -5.36 -5.23
N ALA A 30 -23.61 -6.38 -4.86
CA ALA A 30 -22.20 -6.19 -4.54
C ALA A 30 -21.41 -5.55 -5.69
N PHE A 31 -21.66 -5.98 -6.94
CA PHE A 31 -21.01 -5.40 -8.12
C PHE A 31 -21.46 -3.96 -8.39
N ALA A 32 -22.74 -3.63 -8.14
CA ALA A 32 -23.24 -2.27 -8.28
C ALA A 32 -22.61 -1.34 -7.22
N VAL A 33 -22.52 -1.79 -5.96
CA VAL A 33 -21.84 -1.06 -4.90
C VAL A 33 -20.37 -0.87 -5.24
N ALA A 34 -19.65 -1.95 -5.62
CA ALA A 34 -18.25 -1.88 -6.03
C ALA A 34 -18.04 -0.92 -7.20
N GLY A 35 -18.94 -0.95 -8.20
CA GLY A 35 -18.91 -0.02 -9.33
C GLY A 35 -19.07 1.43 -8.92
N ASN A 36 -19.98 1.73 -7.98
CA ASN A 36 -20.16 3.06 -7.41
C ASN A 36 -18.89 3.52 -6.68
N LEU A 37 -18.31 2.67 -5.82
CA LEU A 37 -17.07 2.98 -5.10
C LEU A 37 -15.91 3.25 -6.07
N ILE A 38 -15.74 2.44 -7.11
CA ILE A 38 -14.69 2.61 -8.12
C ILE A 38 -14.90 3.93 -8.88
N CYS A 39 -16.09 4.19 -9.42
CA CYS A 39 -16.35 5.39 -10.21
C CYS A 39 -16.15 6.67 -9.40
N VAL A 40 -16.67 6.73 -8.17
CA VAL A 40 -16.49 7.90 -7.31
C VAL A 40 -15.02 8.07 -6.93
N SER A 41 -14.31 7.01 -6.56
CA SER A 41 -12.89 7.09 -6.19
C SER A 41 -12.01 7.49 -7.39
N VAL A 42 -12.30 7.03 -8.60
CA VAL A 42 -11.61 7.47 -9.82
C VAL A 42 -11.87 8.95 -10.09
N LEU A 43 -13.11 9.41 -9.95
CA LEU A 43 -13.44 10.83 -10.12
C LEU A 43 -12.69 11.71 -9.11
N VAL A 44 -12.68 11.30 -7.83
CA VAL A 44 -11.94 12.01 -6.77
C VAL A 44 -10.44 12.00 -7.05
N SER A 45 -9.88 10.85 -7.43
CA SER A 45 -8.45 10.76 -7.77
C SER A 45 -8.07 11.61 -8.99
N ALA A 46 -8.93 11.67 -10.01
CA ALA A 46 -8.74 12.53 -11.17
C ALA A 46 -8.76 14.03 -10.76
N LEU A 47 -9.68 14.42 -9.88
CA LEU A 47 -9.71 15.77 -9.33
C LEU A 47 -8.43 16.09 -8.54
N VAL A 48 -7.96 15.15 -7.72
CA VAL A 48 -6.70 15.29 -6.98
C VAL A 48 -5.52 15.47 -7.95
N VAL A 49 -5.46 14.69 -9.05
CA VAL A 49 -4.43 14.83 -10.09
C VAL A 49 -4.44 16.22 -10.69
N VAL A 50 -5.62 16.75 -11.05
CA VAL A 50 -5.75 18.12 -11.62
C VAL A 50 -5.27 19.17 -10.61
N LEU A 51 -5.77 19.12 -9.38
CA LEU A 51 -5.40 20.08 -8.32
C LEU A 51 -3.91 20.01 -7.99
N ALA A 52 -3.36 18.81 -7.84
CA ALA A 52 -1.93 18.61 -7.57
C ALA A 52 -1.06 19.07 -8.75
N SER A 53 -1.48 18.85 -10.00
CA SER A 53 -0.76 19.32 -11.19
C SER A 53 -0.72 20.84 -11.24
N VAL A 54 -1.82 21.51 -10.90
CA VAL A 54 -1.88 22.97 -10.78
C VAL A 54 -0.96 23.44 -9.65
N LEU A 55 -1.02 22.79 -8.49
CA LEU A 55 -0.17 23.14 -7.35
C LEU A 55 1.32 22.99 -7.68
N ILE A 56 1.74 21.89 -8.30
CA ILE A 56 3.14 21.67 -8.73
C ILE A 56 3.61 22.76 -9.70
N ARG A 57 2.73 23.29 -10.53
CA ARG A 57 3.08 24.33 -11.49
C ARG A 57 3.32 25.70 -10.84
N PHE A 58 2.51 26.04 -9.83
CA PHE A 58 2.51 27.39 -9.24
C PHE A 58 3.20 27.48 -7.87
N ALA A 59 3.30 26.37 -7.13
CA ALA A 59 3.94 26.35 -5.82
C ALA A 59 5.48 26.31 -5.90
N PRO A 60 6.19 26.79 -4.88
CA PRO A 60 7.64 26.73 -4.78
C PRO A 60 8.12 25.33 -4.40
N VAL A 61 7.77 24.31 -5.20
CA VAL A 61 8.04 22.90 -4.92
C VAL A 61 9.54 22.61 -4.80
N GLY A 62 10.36 23.32 -5.61
CA GLY A 62 11.81 23.20 -5.54
C GLY A 62 12.36 23.57 -4.17
N HIS A 63 11.87 24.67 -3.59
CA HIS A 63 12.29 25.11 -2.25
C HIS A 63 11.88 24.09 -1.16
N TRP A 64 10.68 23.52 -1.27
CA TRP A 64 10.21 22.51 -0.30
C TRP A 64 10.99 21.19 -0.36
N LEU A 65 11.48 20.83 -1.55
CA LEU A 65 12.21 19.58 -1.78
C LEU A 65 13.73 19.77 -1.82
N GLY A 66 14.23 21.01 -1.62
CA GLY A 66 15.66 21.29 -1.63
C GLY A 66 16.33 21.08 -2.99
N VAL A 67 15.57 21.24 -4.10
CA VAL A 67 16.06 21.04 -5.46
C VAL A 67 16.46 22.37 -6.08
N SER A 68 17.58 22.36 -6.84
CA SER A 68 18.08 23.53 -7.55
C SER A 68 17.09 24.05 -8.60
N ASP A 69 17.12 25.36 -8.89
CA ASP A 69 16.25 25.96 -9.90
C ASP A 69 16.51 25.37 -11.31
N ALA A 70 17.71 24.89 -11.56
CA ALA A 70 18.08 24.26 -12.83
C ALA A 70 17.35 22.91 -13.04
N ASP A 71 17.15 22.14 -11.97
CA ASP A 71 16.52 20.80 -12.01
C ASP A 71 15.01 20.87 -11.84
N LEU A 72 14.47 22.01 -11.45
CA LEU A 72 13.05 22.20 -11.15
C LEU A 72 12.09 21.85 -12.31
N PRO A 73 12.36 22.21 -13.58
CA PRO A 73 11.50 21.82 -14.70
C PRO A 73 11.42 20.31 -14.88
N THR A 74 12.56 19.64 -14.74
CA THR A 74 12.68 18.18 -14.85
C THR A 74 11.91 17.49 -13.72
N LEU A 75 12.09 17.94 -12.49
CA LEU A 75 11.36 17.44 -11.33
C LEU A 75 9.84 17.58 -11.51
N ARG A 76 9.38 18.74 -11.96
CA ARG A 76 7.95 18.99 -12.23
C ARG A 76 7.39 18.01 -13.25
N THR A 77 8.12 17.75 -14.32
CA THR A 77 7.73 16.77 -15.34
C THR A 77 7.60 15.37 -14.75
N TYR A 78 8.57 14.93 -13.98
CA TYR A 78 8.52 13.60 -13.33
C TYR A 78 7.36 13.47 -12.35
N LEU A 79 7.12 14.49 -11.54
CA LEU A 79 5.99 14.52 -10.61
C LEU A 79 4.65 14.46 -11.35
N GLN A 80 4.50 15.18 -12.45
CA GLN A 80 3.28 15.16 -13.26
C GLN A 80 3.03 13.79 -13.90
N ILE A 81 4.06 13.16 -14.46
CA ILE A 81 3.96 11.82 -15.02
C ILE A 81 3.54 10.82 -13.93
N CYS A 82 4.16 10.87 -12.76
CA CYS A 82 3.81 10.01 -11.63
C CYS A 82 2.36 10.25 -11.14
N LEU A 83 1.88 11.49 -11.15
CA LEU A 83 0.51 11.81 -10.73
C LEU A 83 -0.54 11.14 -11.63
N LEU A 84 -0.27 11.02 -12.93
CA LEU A 84 -1.19 10.38 -13.87
C LEU A 84 -1.44 8.90 -13.56
N THR A 85 -0.56 8.25 -12.80
CA THR A 85 -0.75 6.85 -12.37
C THR A 85 -1.78 6.71 -11.24
N LEU A 86 -2.11 7.78 -10.52
CA LEU A 86 -2.97 7.71 -9.33
C LEU A 86 -4.35 7.09 -9.59
N PRO A 87 -5.13 7.50 -10.62
CA PRO A 87 -6.42 6.87 -10.89
C PRO A 87 -6.30 5.38 -11.21
N LEU A 88 -5.25 4.98 -11.91
CA LEU A 88 -4.98 3.58 -12.23
C LEU A 88 -4.69 2.77 -10.97
N ILE A 89 -3.86 3.29 -10.08
CA ILE A 89 -3.54 2.66 -8.78
C ILE A 89 -4.83 2.47 -7.97
N VAL A 90 -5.69 3.49 -7.90
CA VAL A 90 -6.98 3.42 -7.21
C VAL A 90 -7.87 2.31 -7.78
N VAL A 91 -7.98 2.20 -9.10
CA VAL A 91 -8.75 1.13 -9.75
C VAL A 91 -8.20 -0.25 -9.39
N ILE A 92 -6.88 -0.44 -9.47
CA ILE A 92 -6.24 -1.73 -9.15
C ILE A 92 -6.57 -2.16 -7.72
N TYR A 93 -6.38 -1.28 -6.74
CA TYR A 93 -6.62 -1.61 -5.33
C TYR A 93 -8.10 -1.84 -5.00
N LEU A 94 -9.03 -1.15 -5.66
CA LEU A 94 -10.46 -1.40 -5.49
C LEU A 94 -10.89 -2.72 -6.18
N LEU A 95 -10.29 -3.09 -7.31
CA LEU A 95 -10.47 -4.42 -7.89
C LEU A 95 -9.93 -5.51 -6.97
N VAL A 96 -8.76 -5.30 -6.37
CA VAL A 96 -8.22 -6.21 -5.34
C VAL A 96 -9.22 -6.36 -4.20
N ALA A 97 -9.84 -5.28 -3.71
CA ALA A 97 -10.86 -5.34 -2.67
C ALA A 97 -12.08 -6.19 -3.08
N VAL A 98 -12.54 -6.07 -4.34
CA VAL A 98 -13.62 -6.90 -4.87
C VAL A 98 -13.24 -8.39 -4.83
N PHE A 99 -12.06 -8.75 -5.33
CA PHE A 99 -11.62 -10.14 -5.35
C PHE A 99 -11.28 -10.69 -3.97
N GLN A 100 -10.74 -9.87 -3.10
CA GLN A 100 -10.52 -10.22 -1.70
C GLN A 100 -11.84 -10.47 -0.96
N SER A 101 -12.89 -9.70 -1.26
CA SER A 101 -14.24 -9.95 -0.73
C SER A 101 -14.83 -11.28 -1.21
N MET A 102 -14.35 -11.81 -2.34
CA MET A 102 -14.67 -13.14 -2.87
C MET A 102 -13.71 -14.24 -2.40
N GLU A 103 -12.88 -13.96 -1.39
CA GLU A 103 -11.85 -14.88 -0.85
C GLU A 103 -10.72 -15.23 -1.83
N HIS A 104 -10.55 -14.45 -2.91
CA HIS A 104 -9.46 -14.61 -3.87
C HIS A 104 -8.24 -13.77 -3.49
N TYR A 105 -7.44 -14.28 -2.56
CA TYR A 105 -6.24 -13.58 -2.03
C TYR A 105 -5.01 -13.71 -2.91
N THR A 106 -5.01 -14.63 -3.88
CA THR A 106 -3.85 -14.87 -4.77
C THR A 106 -3.48 -13.64 -5.60
N LEU A 107 -4.47 -12.86 -6.04
CA LEU A 107 -4.23 -11.62 -6.77
C LEU A 107 -3.46 -10.61 -5.92
N GLN A 108 -3.91 -10.40 -4.67
CA GLN A 108 -3.22 -9.48 -3.75
C GLN A 108 -1.77 -9.91 -3.49
N GLY A 109 -1.53 -11.21 -3.26
CA GLY A 109 -0.19 -11.73 -3.00
C GLY A 109 0.76 -11.64 -4.20
N SER A 110 0.24 -11.75 -5.43
CA SER A 110 1.05 -11.71 -6.64
C SER A 110 1.16 -10.31 -7.28
N LEU A 111 0.37 -9.34 -6.81
CA LEU A 111 0.22 -8.04 -7.45
C LEU A 111 1.56 -7.28 -7.59
N SER A 112 2.43 -7.38 -6.60
CA SER A 112 3.73 -6.67 -6.61
C SER A 112 4.80 -7.33 -7.46
N LEU A 113 4.63 -8.59 -7.86
CA LEU A 113 5.64 -9.35 -8.60
C LEU A 113 6.01 -8.71 -9.95
N PRO A 114 5.07 -8.39 -10.86
CA PRO A 114 5.43 -7.83 -12.17
C PRO A 114 6.05 -6.45 -12.05
N TYR A 115 5.60 -5.65 -11.07
CA TYR A 115 6.18 -4.34 -10.80
C TYR A 115 7.65 -4.45 -10.40
N ASN A 116 7.93 -5.26 -9.38
CA ASN A 116 9.30 -5.43 -8.88
C ASN A 116 10.21 -6.09 -9.92
N LEU A 117 9.71 -7.13 -10.61
CA LEU A 117 10.47 -7.82 -11.66
C LEU A 117 10.86 -6.86 -12.78
N LEU A 118 9.93 -6.05 -13.27
CA LEU A 118 10.20 -5.08 -14.33
C LEU A 118 11.23 -4.04 -13.91
N LEU A 119 11.13 -3.53 -12.68
CA LEU A 119 12.10 -2.56 -12.15
C LEU A 119 13.48 -3.18 -11.97
N ILE A 120 13.57 -4.41 -11.47
CA ILE A 120 14.85 -5.13 -11.33
C ILE A 120 15.49 -5.32 -12.69
N VAL A 121 14.72 -5.82 -13.68
CA VAL A 121 15.23 -6.02 -15.05
C VAL A 121 15.72 -4.70 -15.65
N PHE A 122 14.96 -3.63 -15.49
CA PHE A 122 15.37 -2.31 -15.98
C PHE A 122 16.67 -1.84 -15.32
N LEU A 123 16.78 -1.93 -14.00
CA LEU A 123 17.96 -1.50 -13.26
C LEU A 123 19.20 -2.34 -13.60
N VAL A 124 19.05 -3.65 -13.81
CA VAL A 124 20.15 -4.53 -14.19
C VAL A 124 20.64 -4.23 -15.60
N LEU A 125 19.72 -3.97 -16.54
CA LEU A 125 20.09 -3.74 -17.96
C LEU A 125 20.53 -2.31 -18.25
N PHE A 126 20.04 -1.32 -17.50
CA PHE A 126 20.17 0.10 -17.80
C PHE A 126 20.63 0.92 -16.58
N SER A 127 21.56 0.41 -15.80
CA SER A 127 22.11 1.04 -14.59
C SER A 127 22.93 2.31 -14.89
N SER A 128 22.31 3.37 -15.41
CA SER A 128 22.92 4.67 -15.67
C SER A 128 22.15 5.77 -14.98
N SER A 129 22.82 6.64 -14.23
CA SER A 129 22.22 7.77 -13.50
C SER A 129 21.56 8.81 -14.42
N GLU A 130 21.84 8.78 -15.72
CA GLU A 130 21.28 9.73 -16.69
C GLU A 130 19.89 9.34 -17.18
N ARG A 131 19.40 8.12 -16.89
CA ARG A 131 18.15 7.55 -17.41
C ARG A 131 16.95 7.68 -16.45
N VAL A 132 16.87 8.78 -15.73
CA VAL A 132 15.79 8.96 -14.72
C VAL A 132 14.40 9.04 -15.36
N LEU A 133 14.27 9.67 -16.53
CA LEU A 133 12.99 9.73 -17.24
C LEU A 133 12.51 8.33 -17.67
N GLU A 134 13.40 7.52 -18.20
CA GLU A 134 13.10 6.15 -18.61
C GLU A 134 12.66 5.32 -17.40
N TYR A 135 13.33 5.47 -16.25
CA TYR A 135 12.94 4.84 -15.00
C TYR A 135 11.51 5.24 -14.57
N VAL A 136 11.16 6.52 -14.65
CA VAL A 136 9.80 7.01 -14.35
C VAL A 136 8.77 6.41 -15.31
N LEU A 137 9.08 6.32 -16.59
CA LEU A 137 8.19 5.70 -17.59
C LEU A 137 8.02 4.19 -17.34
N VAL A 138 9.10 3.49 -16.96
CA VAL A 138 9.05 2.07 -16.59
C VAL A 138 8.16 1.86 -15.37
N ILE A 139 8.21 2.74 -14.38
CA ILE A 139 7.29 2.70 -13.24
C ILE A 139 5.83 2.83 -13.69
N CYS A 140 5.53 3.77 -14.59
CA CYS A 140 4.17 3.93 -15.12
C CYS A 140 3.72 2.68 -15.88
N PHE A 141 4.60 2.10 -16.69
CA PHE A 141 4.33 0.87 -17.42
C PHE A 141 4.13 -0.33 -16.47
N ALA A 142 4.89 -0.39 -15.38
CA ALA A 142 4.73 -1.41 -14.34
C ALA A 142 3.32 -1.39 -13.73
N TRP A 143 2.73 -0.21 -13.53
CA TRP A 143 1.35 -0.08 -13.07
C TRP A 143 0.33 -0.57 -14.10
N LEU A 144 0.56 -0.31 -15.39
CA LEU A 144 -0.27 -0.88 -16.46
C LEU A 144 -0.19 -2.42 -16.48
N LEU A 145 1.00 -2.97 -16.27
CA LEU A 145 1.19 -4.42 -16.18
C LEU A 145 0.47 -5.02 -14.95
N GLN A 146 0.51 -4.34 -13.81
CA GLN A 146 -0.28 -4.74 -12.63
C GLN A 146 -1.79 -4.71 -12.91
N PHE A 147 -2.27 -3.68 -13.61
CA PHE A 147 -3.67 -3.65 -14.03
C PHE A 147 -4.01 -4.83 -14.95
N ALA A 148 -3.16 -5.14 -15.91
CA ALA A 148 -3.34 -6.28 -16.80
C ALA A 148 -3.47 -7.62 -16.04
N MET A 149 -2.78 -7.78 -14.90
CA MET A 149 -2.92 -8.96 -14.04
C MET A 149 -4.30 -9.08 -13.36
N THR A 150 -5.07 -8.01 -13.27
CA THR A 150 -6.44 -8.08 -12.74
C THR A 150 -7.43 -8.65 -13.76
N ILE A 151 -7.11 -8.57 -15.07
CA ILE A 151 -8.01 -8.97 -16.16
C ILE A 151 -8.39 -10.46 -16.09
N PRO A 152 -7.48 -11.42 -15.87
CA PRO A 152 -7.85 -12.82 -15.73
C PRO A 152 -8.87 -13.07 -14.60
N CYS A 153 -8.71 -12.36 -13.47
CA CYS A 153 -9.65 -12.45 -12.35
C CYS A 153 -11.02 -11.85 -12.72
N ILE A 154 -11.03 -10.71 -13.42
CA ILE A 154 -12.26 -10.07 -13.91
C ILE A 154 -13.04 -11.05 -14.80
N VAL A 155 -12.36 -11.71 -15.75
CA VAL A 155 -12.96 -12.64 -16.69
C VAL A 155 -13.45 -13.90 -15.97
N ARG A 156 -12.62 -14.49 -15.11
CA ARG A 156 -12.93 -15.71 -14.36
C ARG A 156 -14.15 -15.53 -13.47
N GLU A 157 -14.17 -14.44 -12.72
CA GLU A 157 -15.25 -14.14 -11.78
C GLU A 157 -16.44 -13.46 -12.43
N LYS A 158 -16.41 -13.26 -13.74
CA LYS A 158 -17.47 -12.58 -14.50
C LYS A 158 -17.86 -11.25 -13.85
N PHE A 159 -16.87 -10.55 -13.28
CA PHE A 159 -17.09 -9.25 -12.67
C PHE A 159 -17.57 -8.27 -13.73
N ARG A 160 -18.71 -7.65 -13.48
CA ARG A 160 -19.27 -6.61 -14.34
C ARG A 160 -19.22 -5.29 -13.59
N LEU A 161 -18.43 -4.37 -14.10
CA LEU A 161 -18.44 -3.00 -13.60
C LEU A 161 -19.78 -2.37 -13.95
N ILE A 162 -20.61 -2.14 -12.93
CA ILE A 162 -21.88 -1.41 -13.06
C ILE A 162 -21.57 0.04 -12.62
N PRO A 163 -21.35 0.96 -13.57
CA PRO A 163 -20.96 2.32 -13.21
C PRO A 163 -22.10 3.01 -12.48
N GLY A 164 -21.76 3.67 -11.36
CA GLY A 164 -22.67 4.46 -10.55
C GLY A 164 -21.96 5.69 -10.01
N LEU A 165 -22.68 6.80 -9.85
CA LEU A 165 -22.19 8.03 -9.22
C LEU A 165 -23.20 8.49 -8.17
N HIS A 166 -23.51 7.59 -7.24
CA HIS A 166 -24.49 7.83 -6.19
C HIS A 166 -23.80 8.40 -4.93
N PHE A 167 -23.57 9.72 -4.90
CA PHE A 167 -22.88 10.40 -3.78
C PHE A 167 -23.63 10.37 -2.46
N ARG A 168 -24.95 10.11 -2.44
CA ARG A 168 -25.76 10.03 -1.21
C ARG A 168 -25.91 8.63 -0.66
N ASP A 169 -25.28 7.65 -1.28
CA ASP A 169 -25.32 6.24 -0.87
C ASP A 169 -24.75 6.09 0.56
N PRO A 170 -25.49 5.44 1.50
CA PRO A 170 -24.98 5.13 2.83
C PRO A 170 -23.68 4.32 2.82
N ASP A 171 -23.53 3.39 1.87
CA ASP A 171 -22.34 2.57 1.72
C ASP A 171 -21.12 3.40 1.31
N LEU A 172 -21.31 4.37 0.42
CA LEU A 172 -20.26 5.33 0.06
C LEU A 172 -19.84 6.19 1.27
N LYS A 173 -20.78 6.62 2.11
CA LYS A 173 -20.47 7.39 3.33
C LYS A 173 -19.68 6.56 4.33
N LEU A 174 -20.08 5.30 4.54
CA LEU A 174 -19.36 4.37 5.40
C LEU A 174 -17.94 4.14 4.88
N PHE A 175 -17.81 3.84 3.58
CA PHE A 175 -16.53 3.68 2.90
C PHE A 175 -15.64 4.92 3.06
N ALA A 176 -16.15 6.11 2.77
CA ALA A 176 -15.39 7.36 2.88
C ALA A 176 -14.92 7.62 4.32
N ARG A 177 -15.80 7.42 5.32
CA ARG A 177 -15.45 7.56 6.74
C ARG A 177 -14.35 6.58 7.13
N THR A 178 -14.49 5.32 6.77
CA THR A 178 -13.49 4.27 7.06
C THR A 178 -12.17 4.58 6.36
N THR A 179 -12.21 5.01 5.09
CA THR A 179 -11.02 5.43 4.35
C THR A 179 -10.27 6.55 5.06
N VAL A 180 -10.96 7.62 5.47
CA VAL A 180 -10.33 8.75 6.18
C VAL A 180 -9.63 8.28 7.45
N VAL A 181 -10.29 7.46 8.26
CA VAL A 181 -9.70 6.91 9.49
C VAL A 181 -8.48 6.04 9.18
N THR A 182 -8.59 5.17 8.17
CA THR A 182 -7.49 4.28 7.78
C THR A 182 -6.30 5.07 7.20
N VAL A 183 -6.56 6.07 6.34
CA VAL A 183 -5.51 6.95 5.82
C VAL A 183 -4.81 7.69 6.96
N PHE A 184 -5.58 8.24 7.91
CA PHE A 184 -5.00 8.93 9.07
C PHE A 184 -4.11 7.98 9.90
N THR A 185 -4.59 6.78 10.21
CA THR A 185 -3.83 5.78 10.97
C THR A 185 -2.55 5.35 10.25
N THR A 186 -2.63 5.08 8.93
CA THR A 186 -1.45 4.70 8.13
C THR A 186 -0.48 5.86 7.92
N SER A 187 -0.98 7.10 7.89
CA SER A 187 -0.15 8.30 7.75
C SER A 187 0.69 8.59 8.99
N ILE A 188 0.29 8.12 10.17
CA ILE A 188 1.10 8.27 11.39
C ILE A 188 2.47 7.60 11.22
N PHE A 189 2.52 6.40 10.64
CA PHE A 189 3.81 5.73 10.36
C PHE A 189 4.69 6.54 9.40
N LEU A 190 4.09 7.18 8.40
CA LEU A 190 4.82 8.05 7.48
C LEU A 190 5.37 9.29 8.20
N LEU A 191 4.59 9.89 9.10
CA LEU A 191 5.03 11.03 9.91
C LEU A 191 6.17 10.64 10.86
N CYS A 192 6.10 9.49 11.51
CA CYS A 192 7.20 8.94 12.32
C CYS A 192 8.48 8.78 11.47
N TYR A 193 8.36 8.17 10.29
CA TYR A 193 9.49 8.01 9.37
C TYR A 193 10.11 9.35 8.94
N LEU A 194 9.29 10.36 8.68
CA LEU A 194 9.78 11.71 8.35
C LEU A 194 10.50 12.37 9.54
N ALA A 195 9.97 12.21 10.76
CA ALA A 195 10.59 12.71 11.98
C ALA A 195 11.95 12.03 12.23
N ASP A 196 12.01 10.70 12.08
CA ASP A 196 13.24 9.93 12.19
C ASP A 196 14.28 10.39 11.15
N SER A 197 13.87 10.54 9.89
CA SER A 197 14.74 11.01 8.80
C SER A 197 15.29 12.40 9.07
N ASN A 198 14.48 13.32 9.59
CA ASN A 198 14.92 14.66 9.97
C ASN A 198 15.93 14.61 11.11
N THR A 199 15.68 13.80 12.13
CA THR A 199 16.59 13.63 13.26
C THR A 199 17.93 13.05 12.82
N VAL A 200 17.89 12.01 11.99
CA VAL A 200 19.09 11.34 11.48
C VAL A 200 19.89 12.22 10.52
N SER A 201 19.24 13.13 9.78
CA SER A 201 19.93 14.05 8.87
C SER A 201 20.95 14.96 9.57
N ALA A 202 20.76 15.23 10.87
CA ALA A 202 21.69 16.02 11.69
C ALA A 202 23.05 15.31 11.93
N PHE A 203 23.15 13.99 11.71
CA PHE A 203 24.37 13.22 11.92
C PHE A 203 25.32 13.20 10.72
N GLY A 204 24.99 13.88 9.63
CA GLY A 204 25.86 14.06 8.47
C GLY A 204 25.40 13.35 7.20
N SER A 205 26.19 13.55 6.13
CA SER A 205 25.88 12.96 4.82
C SER A 205 25.96 11.43 4.84
N GLY A 206 24.92 10.78 4.35
CA GLY A 206 24.82 9.32 4.31
C GLY A 206 24.11 8.68 5.50
N ALA A 207 23.95 9.37 6.64
CA ALA A 207 23.27 8.81 7.82
C ALA A 207 21.82 8.39 7.53
N VAL A 208 21.06 9.21 6.80
CA VAL A 208 19.68 8.89 6.36
C VAL A 208 19.66 7.65 5.47
N SER A 209 20.61 7.53 4.54
CA SER A 209 20.72 6.37 3.66
C SER A 209 21.04 5.09 4.44
N ALA A 210 21.94 5.17 5.40
CA ALA A 210 22.30 4.02 6.24
C ALA A 210 21.10 3.50 7.05
N VAL A 211 20.35 4.40 7.69
CA VAL A 211 19.12 4.02 8.41
C VAL A 211 18.05 3.48 7.46
N TYR A 212 17.89 4.08 6.28
CA TYR A 212 16.96 3.59 5.27
C TYR A 212 17.30 2.17 4.79
N TYR A 213 18.57 1.86 4.53
CA TYR A 213 18.99 0.52 4.15
C TYR A 213 18.79 -0.49 5.28
N ALA A 214 19.10 -0.11 6.52
CA ALA A 214 18.86 -0.94 7.70
C ALA A 214 17.36 -1.26 7.85
N ASP A 215 16.48 -0.26 7.71
CA ASP A 215 15.03 -0.44 7.71
C ASP A 215 14.55 -1.38 6.61
N LYS A 216 15.07 -1.22 5.38
CA LYS A 216 14.71 -2.09 4.23
C LYS A 216 15.17 -3.53 4.37
N LEU A 217 16.18 -3.80 5.16
CA LEU A 217 16.62 -5.17 5.47
C LEU A 217 15.80 -5.77 6.62
N PHE A 218 15.60 -5.02 7.69
CA PHE A 218 14.97 -5.53 8.91
C PHE A 218 13.44 -5.58 8.82
N THR A 219 12.81 -4.50 8.38
CA THR A 219 11.34 -4.35 8.41
C THR A 219 10.59 -5.43 7.63
N PRO A 220 10.99 -5.84 6.39
CA PRO A 220 10.29 -6.92 5.69
C PRO A 220 10.36 -8.26 6.41
N VAL A 221 11.49 -8.59 7.03
CA VAL A 221 11.65 -9.85 7.78
C VAL A 221 10.78 -9.83 9.03
N ALA A 222 10.89 -8.77 9.84
CA ALA A 222 10.12 -8.62 11.06
C ALA A 222 8.61 -8.59 10.79
N THR A 223 8.16 -7.80 9.81
CA THR A 223 6.74 -7.69 9.47
C THR A 223 6.19 -8.99 8.89
N THR A 224 6.94 -9.70 8.04
CA THR A 224 6.48 -10.97 7.48
C THR A 224 6.30 -12.02 8.57
N LEU A 225 7.24 -12.15 9.50
CA LEU A 225 7.14 -13.09 10.60
C LEU A 225 5.98 -12.74 11.54
N ILE A 226 5.93 -11.49 12.02
CA ILE A 226 4.91 -11.04 12.97
C ILE A 226 3.52 -11.08 12.32
N TYR A 227 3.39 -10.62 11.07
CA TYR A 227 2.11 -10.59 10.37
C TYR A 227 1.58 -12.01 10.11
N SER A 228 2.43 -12.94 9.69
CA SER A 228 2.05 -14.33 9.44
C SER A 228 1.53 -14.99 10.71
N ILE A 229 2.23 -14.80 11.84
CA ILE A 229 1.81 -15.31 13.14
C ILE A 229 0.46 -14.68 13.54
N SER A 230 0.33 -13.36 13.41
CA SER A 230 -0.88 -12.62 13.78
C SER A 230 -2.11 -13.06 12.99
N VAL A 231 -1.99 -13.22 11.67
CA VAL A 231 -3.10 -13.63 10.78
C VAL A 231 -3.61 -15.03 11.13
N VAL A 232 -2.72 -15.95 11.47
CA VAL A 232 -3.10 -17.34 11.84
C VAL A 232 -3.74 -17.39 13.22
N LEU A 233 -3.26 -16.59 14.16
CA LEU A 233 -3.69 -16.66 15.56
C LEU A 233 -4.90 -15.79 15.87
N PHE A 234 -5.12 -14.72 15.15
CA PHE A 234 -6.21 -13.77 15.39
C PHE A 234 -7.62 -14.43 15.39
N PRO A 235 -7.98 -15.30 14.42
CA PRO A 235 -9.24 -16.03 14.47
C PRO A 235 -9.36 -16.95 15.71
N LYS A 236 -8.26 -17.62 16.08
CA LYS A 236 -8.23 -18.48 17.27
C LYS A 236 -8.40 -17.69 18.56
N TYR A 237 -7.82 -16.49 18.66
CA TYR A 237 -8.04 -15.60 19.79
C TYR A 237 -9.51 -15.21 19.95
N ASN A 238 -10.17 -14.86 18.87
CA ASN A 238 -11.59 -14.47 18.90
C ASN A 238 -12.48 -15.65 19.32
N LEU A 239 -12.23 -16.85 18.82
CA LEU A 239 -12.95 -18.06 19.20
C LEU A 239 -12.72 -18.41 20.68
N THR A 240 -11.48 -18.38 21.13
CA THR A 240 -11.11 -18.72 22.52
C THR A 240 -11.67 -17.70 23.51
N TYR A 241 -11.66 -16.42 23.16
CA TYR A 241 -12.26 -15.36 24.01
C TYR A 241 -13.77 -15.54 24.21
N SER A 242 -14.48 -16.00 23.18
CA SER A 242 -15.94 -16.17 23.23
C SER A 242 -16.40 -17.48 23.89
N GLN A 243 -15.55 -18.51 23.96
CA GLN A 243 -15.94 -19.87 24.35
C GLN A 243 -15.28 -20.40 25.62
N VAL A 244 -14.20 -19.78 26.10
CA VAL A 244 -13.33 -20.35 27.14
C VAL A 244 -13.16 -19.44 28.35
N ASN A 245 -12.81 -20.04 29.49
CA ASN A 245 -12.51 -19.39 30.76
C ASN A 245 -11.32 -18.41 30.61
N ALA A 246 -11.38 -17.25 31.26
CA ALA A 246 -10.36 -16.21 31.22
C ALA A 246 -8.93 -16.70 31.53
N GLN A 247 -8.80 -17.75 32.31
CA GLN A 247 -7.50 -18.34 32.68
C GLN A 247 -6.86 -19.15 31.51
N GLU A 248 -7.66 -19.87 30.75
CA GLU A 248 -7.24 -20.60 29.56
C GLU A 248 -6.90 -19.64 28.41
N TYR A 249 -7.67 -18.58 28.24
CA TYR A 249 -7.36 -17.49 27.31
C TYR A 249 -5.99 -16.86 27.62
N LYS A 250 -5.72 -16.51 28.89
CA LYS A 250 -4.42 -15.96 29.31
C LYS A 250 -3.26 -16.92 29.02
N ARG A 251 -3.45 -18.24 29.26
CA ARG A 251 -2.45 -19.23 28.95
C ARG A 251 -2.17 -19.36 27.45
N TYR A 252 -3.21 -19.29 26.64
CA TYR A 252 -3.08 -19.34 25.18
C TYR A 252 -2.35 -18.11 24.64
N VAL A 253 -2.71 -16.90 25.11
CA VAL A 253 -2.03 -15.67 24.74
C VAL A 253 -0.56 -15.68 25.20
N GLY A 254 -0.31 -16.10 26.46
CA GLY A 254 1.05 -16.21 27.00
C GLY A 254 1.93 -17.14 26.17
N GLY A 255 1.45 -18.35 25.86
CA GLY A 255 2.19 -19.30 25.04
C GLY A 255 2.44 -18.80 23.62
N THR A 256 1.52 -18.00 23.05
CA THR A 256 1.75 -17.36 21.75
C THR A 256 2.84 -16.32 21.81
N VAL A 257 2.84 -15.47 22.83
CA VAL A 257 3.88 -14.46 23.03
C VAL A 257 5.25 -15.12 23.21
N GLU A 258 5.33 -16.16 24.03
CA GLU A 258 6.56 -16.96 24.24
C GLU A 258 7.09 -17.54 22.92
N ASN A 259 6.22 -18.21 22.14
CA ASN A 259 6.60 -18.79 20.85
C ASN A 259 7.03 -17.71 19.83
N THR A 260 6.36 -16.58 19.82
CA THR A 260 6.73 -15.46 18.94
C THR A 260 8.09 -14.88 19.32
N LEU A 261 8.34 -14.67 20.61
CA LEU A 261 9.63 -14.20 21.09
C LEU A 261 10.74 -15.23 20.82
N PHE A 262 10.45 -16.52 20.99
CA PHE A 262 11.41 -17.59 20.69
C PHE A 262 11.88 -17.57 19.22
N VAL A 263 11.02 -17.17 18.29
CA VAL A 263 11.39 -17.03 16.88
C VAL A 263 12.09 -15.69 16.62
N ILE A 264 11.56 -14.58 17.14
CA ILE A 264 12.05 -13.25 16.80
C ILE A 264 13.40 -12.94 17.45
N LEU A 265 13.65 -13.38 18.71
CA LEU A 265 14.89 -13.06 19.42
C LEU A 265 16.15 -13.60 18.73
N PRO A 266 16.19 -14.87 18.23
CA PRO A 266 17.35 -15.35 17.48
C PRO A 266 17.59 -14.58 16.19
N PHE A 267 16.53 -14.19 15.45
CA PHE A 267 16.66 -13.36 14.26
C PHE A 267 17.24 -11.99 14.61
N SER A 268 16.73 -11.34 15.65
CA SER A 268 17.25 -10.04 16.09
C SER A 268 18.72 -10.13 16.52
N ALA A 269 19.10 -11.18 17.23
CA ALA A 269 20.48 -11.44 17.62
C ALA A 269 21.40 -11.67 16.41
N LEU A 270 20.94 -12.45 15.42
CA LEU A 270 21.65 -12.68 14.16
C LEU A 270 21.86 -11.36 13.39
N PHE A 271 20.82 -10.56 13.20
CA PHE A 271 20.93 -9.27 12.51
C PHE A 271 21.87 -8.32 13.25
N SER A 272 21.86 -8.30 14.59
CA SER A 272 22.77 -7.49 15.40
C SER A 272 24.23 -7.97 15.27
N ALA A 273 24.45 -9.29 15.32
CA ALA A 273 25.78 -9.88 15.21
C ALA A 273 26.40 -9.71 13.82
N PHE A 274 25.59 -9.76 12.78
CA PHE A 274 26.02 -9.63 11.38
C PHE A 274 25.73 -8.24 10.79
N ALA A 275 25.45 -7.23 11.61
CA ALA A 275 25.13 -5.89 11.11
C ALA A 275 26.24 -5.31 10.22
N VAL A 276 27.52 -5.44 10.64
CA VAL A 276 28.67 -4.92 9.87
C VAL A 276 28.88 -5.65 8.52
N PRO A 277 28.86 -6.99 8.43
CA PRO A 277 29.03 -7.67 7.14
C PRO A 277 27.80 -7.59 6.23
N ILE A 278 26.61 -7.22 6.70
CA ILE A 278 25.39 -7.11 5.90
C ILE A 278 25.27 -5.72 5.25
N ILE A 279 25.75 -4.67 5.92
CA ILE A 279 25.75 -3.28 5.48
C ILE A 279 27.09 -2.92 4.82
#